data_a05aeb9b79e3f847e4ce0ef6f55c9b05
#
_entry.id   a05aeb9b79e3f847e4ce0ef6f55c9b05
#
_cell.length_a   1.000
_cell.length_b   1.000
_cell.length_c   1.000
_cell.angle_alpha   90.00
_cell.angle_beta   90.00
_cell.angle_gamma   90.00
#
_symmetry.space_group_name_H-M   'P 1'
#
loop_
_entity.id
_entity.type
_entity.pdbx_description
1 polymer ?
#
loop_
_entity_poly.entity_id
_entity_poly.type
_entity_poly.pdbx_seq_one_letter_code
_entity_poly.pdbx_strand_id
1 'polypeptide(L)'
;MKPSFANFIREKRIAAGFTLREFCRLIGIDASNWSKIERGLLTPPQSKNVLDLISTALRIEKGSQEYKEMLDLAALSAIPEGLIESEILDQLPVFFRTVRGEKPSEEELSELVKKIKSAWTPEK
;
A
#
# COMPACT_ATOMS: atom_id res chain seq x y z
N MET A 1 -0.48 -6.55 -16.55
CA MET A 1 0.37 -6.54 -15.36
C MET A 1 -0.36 -5.85 -14.21
N LYS A 2 -0.39 -6.46 -13.06
CA LYS A 2 -1.07 -5.87 -11.91
C LYS A 2 -0.29 -4.69 -11.36
N PRO A 3 -0.94 -3.57 -11.06
CA PRO A 3 -0.27 -2.49 -10.35
C PRO A 3 0.22 -2.99 -9.00
N SER A 4 1.40 -2.57 -8.61
CA SER A 4 1.95 -2.95 -7.31
C SER A 4 2.72 -1.79 -6.71
N PHE A 5 2.82 -1.81 -5.39
CA PHE A 5 3.64 -0.83 -4.67
C PHE A 5 5.07 -0.86 -5.19
N ALA A 6 5.61 -2.06 -5.38
CA ALA A 6 6.98 -2.24 -5.84
C ALA A 6 7.24 -1.50 -7.16
N ASN A 7 6.39 -1.74 -8.15
CA ASN A 7 6.54 -1.09 -9.45
C ASN A 7 6.32 0.42 -9.37
N PHE A 8 5.30 0.83 -8.62
CA PHE A 8 4.97 2.25 -8.46
C PHE A 8 6.16 3.01 -7.87
N ILE A 9 6.72 2.51 -6.77
CA ILE A 9 7.82 3.17 -6.08
C ILE A 9 9.09 3.18 -6.92
N ARG A 10 9.36 2.06 -7.59
CA ARG A 10 10.54 1.98 -8.44
C ARG A 10 10.48 3.00 -9.58
N GLU A 11 9.34 3.11 -10.23
CA GLU A 11 9.15 4.08 -11.31
C GLU A 11 9.30 5.51 -10.81
N LYS A 12 8.71 5.81 -9.65
CA LYS A 12 8.80 7.14 -9.07
C LYS A 12 10.23 7.49 -8.66
N ARG A 13 10.94 6.52 -8.09
CA ARG A 13 12.34 6.71 -7.70
C ARG A 13 13.21 7.02 -8.91
N ILE A 14 13.06 6.23 -9.96
CA ILE A 14 13.83 6.41 -11.20
C ILE A 14 13.48 7.76 -11.83
N ALA A 15 12.20 8.09 -11.88
CA ALA A 15 11.76 9.37 -12.44
C ALA A 15 12.29 10.56 -11.66
N ALA A 16 12.48 10.40 -10.35
CA ALA A 16 13.04 11.44 -9.50
C ALA A 16 14.57 11.54 -9.60
N GLY A 17 15.21 10.61 -10.30
CA GLY A 17 16.64 10.64 -10.52
C GLY A 17 17.46 10.02 -9.39
N PHE A 18 16.86 9.26 -8.50
CA PHE A 18 17.59 8.65 -7.40
C PHE A 18 18.05 7.25 -7.72
N THR A 19 19.31 6.96 -7.34
CA THR A 19 19.73 5.57 -7.26
C THR A 19 19.06 4.95 -6.03
N LEU A 20 19.05 3.63 -5.99
CA LEU A 20 18.47 2.93 -4.84
C LEU A 20 19.16 3.36 -3.53
N ARG A 21 20.47 3.44 -3.55
CA ARG A 21 21.25 3.83 -2.36
C ARG A 21 20.95 5.25 -1.91
N GLU A 22 20.89 6.18 -2.86
CA GLU A 22 20.57 7.57 -2.55
C GLU A 22 19.21 7.70 -1.90
N PHE A 23 18.23 7.02 -2.47
CA PHE A 23 16.89 7.05 -1.94
C PHE A 23 16.81 6.44 -0.53
N CYS A 24 17.46 5.31 -0.34
CA CYS A 24 17.48 4.65 0.97
C CYS A 24 18.13 5.51 2.05
N ARG A 25 19.15 6.26 1.65
CA ARG A 25 19.80 7.19 2.57
C ARG A 25 18.85 8.30 3.00
N LEU A 26 18.04 8.79 2.06
CA LEU A 26 17.06 9.84 2.35
C LEU A 26 15.97 9.39 3.32
N ILE A 27 15.50 8.17 3.15
CA ILE A 27 14.38 7.69 3.96
C ILE A 27 14.81 6.85 5.16
N GLY A 28 16.13 6.62 5.31
CA GLY A 28 16.64 5.90 6.48
C GLY A 28 16.33 4.42 6.50
N ILE A 29 16.19 3.80 5.35
CA ILE A 29 15.91 2.36 5.25
C ILE A 29 17.12 1.66 4.65
N ASP A 30 17.41 0.45 5.15
CA ASP A 30 18.50 -0.36 4.64
C ASP A 30 18.30 -0.67 3.15
N ALA A 31 19.36 -0.47 2.36
CA ALA A 31 19.29 -0.65 0.92
C ALA A 31 18.94 -2.09 0.51
N SER A 32 19.43 -3.07 1.27
CA SER A 32 19.13 -4.47 1.00
C SER A 32 17.64 -4.75 1.17
N ASN A 33 17.06 -4.25 2.26
CA ASN A 33 15.63 -4.42 2.53
C ASN A 33 14.80 -3.68 1.49
N TRP A 34 15.19 -2.46 1.14
CA TRP A 34 14.46 -1.69 0.13
C TRP A 34 14.49 -2.35 -1.24
N SER A 35 15.65 -2.90 -1.61
CA SER A 35 15.76 -3.66 -2.85
C SER A 35 14.76 -4.80 -2.90
N LYS A 36 14.58 -5.50 -1.79
CA LYS A 36 13.61 -6.58 -1.71
C LYS A 36 12.19 -6.08 -1.83
N ILE A 37 11.88 -4.91 -1.28
CA ILE A 37 10.57 -4.29 -1.43
C ILE A 37 10.30 -3.96 -2.89
N GLU A 38 11.28 -3.35 -3.57
CA GLU A 38 11.12 -2.99 -4.99
C GLU A 38 11.03 -4.20 -5.92
N ARG A 39 11.48 -5.36 -5.45
CA ARG A 39 11.37 -6.60 -6.22
C ARG A 39 10.14 -7.42 -5.83
N GLY A 40 9.34 -6.91 -4.91
CA GLY A 40 8.15 -7.60 -4.46
C GLY A 40 8.41 -8.76 -3.51
N LEU A 41 9.60 -8.84 -2.93
CA LEU A 41 9.99 -9.92 -2.03
C LEU A 41 9.69 -9.63 -0.56
N LEU A 42 9.48 -8.38 -0.21
CA LEU A 42 9.10 -7.97 1.13
C LEU A 42 7.87 -7.09 1.07
N THR A 43 7.04 -7.18 2.09
CA THR A 43 5.85 -6.34 2.22
C THR A 43 6.28 -4.87 2.37
N PRO A 44 5.59 -3.94 1.67
CA PRO A 44 5.87 -2.52 1.84
C PRO A 44 5.66 -2.05 3.28
N PRO A 45 6.30 -0.93 3.66
CA PRO A 45 6.01 -0.33 4.96
C PRO A 45 4.53 -0.01 5.10
N GLN A 46 4.00 -0.24 6.28
CA GLN A 46 2.60 0.06 6.57
C GLN A 46 2.43 1.28 7.48
N SER A 47 3.52 1.76 8.05
CA SER A 47 3.51 2.94 8.90
C SER A 47 3.27 4.18 8.06
N LYS A 48 2.28 4.98 8.46
CA LYS A 48 1.99 6.23 7.75
C LYS A 48 3.19 7.16 7.79
N ASN A 49 3.91 7.18 8.91
CA ASN A 49 5.10 8.03 9.03
C ASN A 49 6.16 7.67 8.00
N VAL A 50 6.40 6.38 7.79
CA VAL A 50 7.38 5.93 6.80
C VAL A 50 6.88 6.23 5.39
N LEU A 51 5.60 5.97 5.12
CA LEU A 51 5.02 6.26 3.81
C LEU A 51 5.06 7.75 3.50
N ASP A 52 4.86 8.60 4.51
CA ASP A 52 4.97 10.05 4.33
C ASP A 52 6.41 10.48 4.02
N LEU A 53 7.40 9.84 4.65
CA LEU A 53 8.81 10.09 4.33
C LEU A 53 9.10 9.72 2.87
N ILE A 54 8.57 8.59 2.44
CA ILE A 54 8.74 8.12 1.06
C ILE A 54 8.12 9.13 0.10
N SER A 55 6.89 9.57 0.37
CA SER A 55 6.21 10.52 -0.50
C SER A 55 6.96 11.84 -0.58
N THR A 56 7.46 12.32 0.54
CA THR A 56 8.24 13.57 0.57
C THR A 56 9.51 13.44 -0.26
N ALA A 57 10.23 12.33 -0.11
CA ALA A 57 11.46 12.09 -0.87
C ALA A 57 11.19 12.02 -2.37
N LEU A 58 10.05 11.46 -2.76
CA LEU A 58 9.67 11.32 -4.16
C LEU A 58 8.90 12.53 -4.70
N ARG A 59 8.72 13.56 -3.88
CA ARG A 59 8.00 14.79 -4.23
C ARG A 59 6.55 14.53 -4.60
N ILE A 60 5.94 13.58 -3.93
CA ILE A 60 4.51 13.28 -4.05
C ILE A 60 3.79 14.10 -2.99
N GLU A 61 2.91 14.98 -3.40
CA GLU A 61 2.18 15.83 -2.45
C GLU A 61 1.17 15.03 -1.67
N LYS A 62 1.11 15.28 -0.35
CA LYS A 62 0.09 14.67 0.49
C LYS A 62 -1.28 15.08 0.01
N GLY A 63 -2.19 14.12 -0.06
CA GLY A 63 -3.54 14.36 -0.53
C GLY A 63 -3.71 14.34 -2.03
N SER A 64 -2.62 14.23 -2.79
CA SER A 64 -2.69 14.12 -4.23
C SER A 64 -3.20 12.74 -4.64
N GLN A 65 -3.58 12.61 -5.90
CA GLN A 65 -4.01 11.31 -6.43
C GLN A 65 -2.87 10.28 -6.35
N GLU A 66 -1.65 10.70 -6.64
CA GLU A 66 -0.49 9.82 -6.53
C GLU A 66 -0.23 9.38 -5.11
N TYR A 67 -0.44 10.26 -4.15
CA TYR A 67 -0.29 9.92 -2.73
C TYR A 67 -1.31 8.86 -2.32
N LYS A 68 -2.57 9.03 -2.73
CA LYS A 68 -3.62 8.06 -2.44
C LYS A 68 -3.32 6.72 -3.09
N GLU A 69 -2.85 6.74 -4.33
CA GLU A 69 -2.48 5.52 -5.04
C GLU A 69 -1.36 4.78 -4.30
N MET A 70 -0.36 5.52 -3.83
CA MET A 70 0.74 4.92 -3.07
C MET A 70 0.23 4.22 -1.81
N LEU A 71 -0.64 4.90 -1.05
CA LEU A 71 -1.21 4.32 0.17
C LEU A 71 -2.06 3.10 -0.14
N ASP A 72 -2.85 3.17 -1.20
CA ASP A 72 -3.72 2.07 -1.60
C ASP A 72 -2.91 0.84 -2.01
N LEU A 73 -1.83 1.06 -2.75
CA LEU A 73 -0.97 -0.05 -3.18
C LEU A 73 -0.24 -0.68 -2.00
N ALA A 74 0.20 0.14 -1.03
CA ALA A 74 0.82 -0.39 0.17
C ALA A 74 -0.17 -1.24 0.96
N ALA A 75 -1.39 -0.76 1.11
CA ALA A 75 -2.43 -1.48 1.83
C ALA A 75 -2.81 -2.78 1.12
N LEU A 76 -2.94 -2.72 -0.19
CA LEU A 76 -3.27 -3.91 -0.99
C LEU A 76 -2.21 -4.98 -0.83
N SER A 77 -0.94 -4.58 -0.76
CA SER A 77 0.17 -5.52 -0.61
C SER A 77 0.17 -6.24 0.73
N ALA A 78 -0.49 -5.68 1.73
CA ALA A 78 -0.59 -6.28 3.06
C ALA A 78 -1.74 -7.29 3.16
N ILE A 79 -2.64 -7.34 2.17
CA ILE A 79 -3.76 -8.26 2.18
C ILE A 79 -3.29 -9.63 1.70
N PRO A 80 -3.52 -10.70 2.47
CA PRO A 80 -3.18 -12.05 2.00
C PRO A 80 -3.88 -12.36 0.68
N GLU A 81 -3.18 -13.02 -0.23
CA GLU A 81 -3.73 -13.34 -1.54
C GLU A 81 -5.07 -14.05 -1.49
N GLY A 82 -5.22 -14.95 -0.52
CA GLY A 82 -6.47 -15.70 -0.38
C GLY A 82 -7.67 -14.84 -0.02
N LEU A 83 -7.45 -13.60 0.41
CA LEU A 83 -8.54 -12.68 0.72
C LEU A 83 -8.90 -11.79 -0.46
N ILE A 84 -8.07 -11.74 -1.50
CA ILE A 84 -8.36 -10.92 -2.68
C ILE A 84 -9.17 -11.78 -3.67
N GLU A 85 -10.33 -12.16 -3.22
CA GLU A 85 -11.28 -12.91 -4.02
C GLU A 85 -12.47 -12.02 -4.36
N SER A 86 -13.36 -12.51 -5.21
CA SER A 86 -14.47 -11.71 -5.70
C SER A 86 -15.33 -11.08 -4.62
N GLU A 87 -15.50 -11.74 -3.49
CA GLU A 87 -16.34 -11.22 -2.40
C GLU A 87 -15.74 -9.98 -1.76
N ILE A 88 -14.41 -9.90 -1.74
CA ILE A 88 -13.70 -8.77 -1.12
C ILE A 88 -13.50 -7.62 -2.11
N LEU A 89 -13.41 -7.92 -3.39
CA LEU A 89 -13.14 -6.89 -4.41
C LEU A 89 -14.13 -5.73 -4.35
N ASP A 90 -15.40 -6.02 -4.09
CA ASP A 90 -16.42 -4.99 -4.00
C ASP A 90 -16.20 -4.04 -2.83
N GLN A 91 -15.48 -4.50 -1.81
CA GLN A 91 -15.25 -3.73 -0.60
C GLN A 91 -13.89 -3.04 -0.56
N LEU A 92 -13.06 -3.21 -1.59
CA LEU A 92 -11.75 -2.58 -1.62
C LEU A 92 -11.80 -1.05 -1.52
N PRO A 93 -12.73 -0.35 -2.18
CA PRO A 93 -12.78 1.10 -2.04
C PRO A 93 -13.03 1.54 -0.59
N VAL A 94 -13.89 0.83 0.13
CA VAL A 94 -14.15 1.12 1.55
C VAL A 94 -12.91 0.85 2.37
N PHE A 95 -12.25 -0.27 2.12
CA PHE A 95 -11.03 -0.65 2.81
C PHE A 95 -9.94 0.43 2.63
N PHE A 96 -9.73 0.87 1.40
CA PHE A 96 -8.72 1.88 1.11
C PHE A 96 -9.01 3.20 1.79
N ARG A 97 -10.28 3.64 1.77
CA ARG A 97 -10.65 4.87 2.47
C ARG A 97 -10.39 4.77 3.97
N THR A 98 -10.69 3.61 4.54
CA THR A 98 -10.46 3.37 5.96
C THR A 98 -8.97 3.46 6.30
N VAL A 99 -8.15 2.83 5.49
CA VAL A 99 -6.70 2.82 5.69
C VAL A 99 -6.14 4.25 5.60
N ARG A 100 -6.66 5.05 4.69
CA ARG A 100 -6.23 6.45 4.53
C ARG A 100 -6.74 7.38 5.63
N GLY A 101 -7.54 6.86 6.55
CA GLY A 101 -8.11 7.65 7.62
C GLY A 101 -9.41 8.37 7.26
N GLU A 102 -9.96 8.08 6.10
CA GLU A 102 -11.27 8.59 5.68
C GLU A 102 -12.33 7.70 6.34
N LYS A 103 -13.33 8.34 6.94
CA LYS A 103 -14.33 7.56 7.66
C LYS A 103 -15.44 7.06 6.76
N PRO A 104 -15.58 5.74 6.58
CA PRO A 104 -16.74 5.19 5.88
C PRO A 104 -17.95 5.26 6.79
N SER A 105 -19.15 5.10 6.22
CA SER A 105 -20.36 5.00 7.02
C SER A 105 -20.34 3.71 7.82
N GLU A 106 -21.18 3.64 8.86
CA GLU A 106 -21.29 2.43 9.65
C GLU A 106 -21.75 1.24 8.82
N GLU A 107 -22.64 1.50 7.86
CA GLU A 107 -23.11 0.45 6.96
C GLU A 107 -21.99 -0.08 6.08
N GLU A 108 -21.20 0.82 5.50
CA GLU A 108 -20.07 0.43 4.66
C GLU A 108 -19.07 -0.39 5.46
N LEU A 109 -18.76 0.07 6.67
CA LEU A 109 -17.80 -0.62 7.53
C LEU A 109 -18.31 -1.98 7.95
N SER A 110 -19.61 -2.08 8.28
CA SER A 110 -20.24 -3.34 8.65
C SER A 110 -20.16 -4.35 7.52
N GLU A 111 -20.47 -3.92 6.29
CA GLU A 111 -20.37 -4.79 5.13
C GLU A 111 -18.96 -5.26 4.87
N LEU A 112 -17.98 -4.35 5.03
CA LEU A 112 -16.58 -4.71 4.87
C LEU A 112 -16.16 -5.78 5.88
N VAL A 113 -16.53 -5.59 7.15
CA VAL A 113 -16.21 -6.54 8.21
C VAL A 113 -16.85 -7.90 7.91
N LYS A 114 -18.11 -7.90 7.48
CA LYS A 114 -18.81 -9.13 7.11
C LYS A 114 -18.09 -9.87 6.00
N LYS A 115 -17.67 -9.15 4.96
CA LYS A 115 -16.99 -9.75 3.82
C LYS A 115 -15.63 -10.33 4.22
N ILE A 116 -14.90 -9.61 5.06
CA ILE A 116 -13.62 -10.10 5.55
C ILE A 116 -13.80 -11.36 6.38
N LYS A 117 -14.78 -11.36 7.28
CA LYS A 117 -15.04 -12.53 8.11
C LYS A 117 -15.47 -13.74 7.29
N SER A 118 -16.29 -13.50 6.27
CA SER A 118 -16.75 -14.56 5.39
C SER A 118 -15.61 -15.17 4.58
N ALA A 119 -14.72 -14.31 4.06
CA ALA A 119 -13.58 -14.75 3.26
C ALA A 119 -12.50 -15.41 4.12
N TRP A 120 -12.44 -15.03 5.38
CA TRP A 120 -11.42 -15.52 6.31
C TRP A 120 -11.94 -16.60 7.24
N THR A 121 -12.87 -17.41 6.83
CA THR A 121 -13.39 -18.48 7.69
C THR A 121 -12.35 -19.59 7.81
N PRO A 122 -11.82 -19.86 9.00
CA PRO A 122 -10.87 -20.96 9.13
C PRO A 122 -11.56 -22.30 8.90
N GLU A 123 -10.83 -23.23 8.34
CA GLU A 123 -11.30 -24.59 8.16
C GLU A 123 -11.46 -25.25 9.51
N LYS A 124 -12.51 -26.03 9.66
CA LYS A 124 -12.75 -26.74 10.90
C LYS A 124 -12.35 -28.18 10.80
#